data_0a289c48856c618379e4b2dd41134d0a
#
_entry.id   0a289c48856c618379e4b2dd41134d0a
#
_cell.length_a   1.000
_cell.length_b   1.000
_cell.length_c   1.000
_cell.angle_alpha   90.00
_cell.angle_beta   90.00
_cell.angle_gamma   90.00
#
_symmetry.space_group_name_H-M   'P 1'
#
loop_
_entity.id
_entity.type
_entity.pdbx_description
1 polymer ?
#
loop_
_entity_poly.entity_id
_entity_poly.type
_entity_poly.pdbx_seq_one_letter_code
_entity_poly.pdbx_strand_id
1 'polypeptide(L)'
;VKVIPFDPAHAVELANGPLKIETERPSTDLAAHYELAASNGLSFSAVDNGWLVAAAGLMPLWPGVAEAWLLASDRVDRHPVTIGRLVRQGLFEKIETEQLHRVQAVMRSDQPMLIRWARFLGMKHEGQMLAYDQRRVDYDRWAWTRKDDEWA
;
A
#
# COMPACT_ATOMS: atom_id res chain seq x y z
N VAL A 1 7.38 7.98 -15.76
CA VAL A 1 6.37 7.28 -14.94
C VAL A 1 5.06 8.04 -14.98
N LYS A 2 4.00 7.34 -15.24
CA LYS A 2 2.65 7.91 -15.37
C LYS A 2 1.72 7.23 -14.37
N VAL A 3 0.87 8.03 -13.71
CA VAL A 3 -0.17 7.52 -12.82
C VAL A 3 -1.47 7.40 -13.60
N ILE A 4 -2.13 6.26 -13.46
CA ILE A 4 -3.43 5.97 -14.08
C ILE A 4 -4.39 5.42 -13.02
N PRO A 5 -5.71 5.50 -13.25
CA PRO A 5 -6.68 4.87 -12.35
C PRO A 5 -6.40 3.36 -12.20
N PHE A 6 -6.60 2.85 -11.01
CA PHE A 6 -6.44 1.43 -10.74
C PHE A 6 -7.59 0.63 -11.37
N ASP A 7 -7.22 -0.50 -11.98
CA ASP A 7 -8.15 -1.51 -12.49
C ASP A 7 -7.79 -2.86 -11.87
N PRO A 8 -8.76 -3.71 -11.48
CA PRO A 8 -8.46 -5.03 -10.93
C PRO A 8 -7.55 -5.88 -11.81
N ALA A 9 -7.62 -5.71 -13.14
CA ALA A 9 -6.72 -6.40 -14.07
C ALA A 9 -5.25 -6.05 -13.84
N HIS A 10 -4.95 -4.85 -13.35
CA HIS A 10 -3.57 -4.46 -13.00
C HIS A 10 -3.00 -5.32 -11.88
N ALA A 11 -3.81 -5.62 -10.86
CA ALA A 11 -3.38 -6.48 -9.76
C ALA A 11 -3.10 -7.91 -10.24
N VAL A 12 -3.93 -8.43 -11.14
CA VAL A 12 -3.72 -9.75 -11.74
C VAL A 12 -2.42 -9.79 -12.56
N GLU A 13 -2.18 -8.78 -13.37
CA GLU A 13 -0.97 -8.67 -14.18
C GLU A 13 0.29 -8.57 -13.29
N LEU A 14 0.26 -7.75 -12.25
CA LEU A 14 1.37 -7.63 -11.31
C LEU A 14 1.65 -8.94 -10.57
N ALA A 15 0.61 -9.62 -10.11
CA ALA A 15 0.73 -10.88 -9.38
C ALA A 15 1.26 -12.03 -10.25
N ASN A 16 0.98 -12.00 -11.56
CA ASN A 16 1.46 -13.01 -12.52
C ASN A 16 2.88 -12.73 -13.04
N GLY A 17 3.42 -11.56 -12.76
CA GLY A 17 4.78 -11.17 -13.12
C GLY A 17 5.78 -11.31 -11.97
N PRO A 18 7.00 -10.78 -12.14
CA PRO A 18 8.00 -10.80 -11.06
C PRO A 18 7.64 -9.78 -9.98
N LEU A 19 6.85 -10.21 -9.02
CA LEU A 19 6.36 -9.38 -7.92
C LEU A 19 7.48 -9.14 -6.89
N LYS A 20 7.81 -7.88 -6.64
CA LYS A 20 8.86 -7.46 -5.70
C LYS A 20 8.29 -7.11 -4.32
N ILE A 21 7.15 -6.44 -4.30
CA ILE A 21 6.53 -5.95 -3.07
C ILE A 21 5.08 -6.39 -3.06
N GLU A 22 4.66 -6.94 -1.93
CA GLU A 22 3.26 -7.25 -1.68
C GLU A 22 2.98 -7.05 -0.19
N THR A 23 2.12 -6.09 0.12
CA THR A 23 1.60 -5.92 1.48
C THR A 23 0.41 -6.87 1.69
N GLU A 24 0.16 -7.25 2.95
CA GLU A 24 -1.03 -8.02 3.28
C GLU A 24 -2.29 -7.17 3.06
N ARG A 25 -3.34 -7.79 2.60
CA ARG A 25 -4.63 -7.15 2.37
C ARG A 25 -5.63 -7.58 3.45
N PRO A 26 -6.54 -6.70 3.87
CA PRO A 26 -7.45 -7.01 4.99
C PRO A 26 -8.56 -8.01 4.63
N SER A 27 -8.61 -8.50 3.39
CA SER A 27 -9.66 -9.42 2.93
C SER A 27 -9.04 -10.72 2.41
N THR A 28 -9.71 -11.86 2.68
CA THR A 28 -9.35 -13.15 2.12
C THR A 28 -9.89 -13.35 0.70
N ASP A 29 -10.91 -12.58 0.31
CA ASP A 29 -11.43 -12.58 -1.07
C ASP A 29 -10.72 -11.48 -1.87
N LEU A 30 -9.66 -11.87 -2.59
CA LEU A 30 -8.85 -10.93 -3.36
C LEU A 30 -9.63 -10.28 -4.51
N ALA A 31 -10.55 -11.00 -5.15
CA ALA A 31 -11.36 -10.43 -6.22
C ALA A 31 -12.26 -9.32 -5.69
N ALA A 32 -12.95 -9.56 -4.56
CA ALA A 32 -13.80 -8.56 -3.92
C ALA A 32 -12.96 -7.37 -3.43
N HIS A 33 -11.76 -7.61 -2.88
CA HIS A 33 -10.85 -6.56 -2.46
C HIS A 33 -10.50 -5.62 -3.62
N TYR A 34 -10.08 -6.17 -4.76
CA TYR A 34 -9.68 -5.35 -5.90
C TYR A 34 -10.85 -4.65 -6.58
N GLU A 35 -12.02 -5.27 -6.64
CA GLU A 35 -13.23 -4.60 -7.13
C GLU A 35 -13.57 -3.38 -6.27
N LEU A 36 -13.52 -3.53 -4.95
CA LEU A 36 -13.78 -2.43 -4.02
C LEU A 36 -12.69 -1.35 -4.13
N ALA A 37 -11.43 -1.74 -4.25
CA ALA A 37 -10.31 -0.82 -4.43
C ALA A 37 -10.45 0.00 -5.72
N ALA A 38 -10.96 -0.60 -6.79
CA ALA A 38 -11.21 0.11 -8.03
C ALA A 38 -12.39 1.09 -7.92
N SER A 39 -13.43 0.72 -7.17
CA SER A 39 -14.67 1.52 -7.08
C SER A 39 -14.60 2.67 -6.08
N ASN A 40 -13.74 2.59 -5.04
CA ASN A 40 -13.72 3.60 -3.98
C ASN A 40 -12.92 4.87 -4.33
N GLY A 41 -12.20 4.89 -5.44
CA GLY A 41 -11.42 6.05 -5.87
C GLY A 41 -10.15 6.33 -5.07
N LEU A 42 -9.75 5.40 -4.19
CA LEU A 42 -8.59 5.57 -3.29
C LEU A 42 -7.36 4.79 -3.76
N SER A 43 -7.35 4.34 -5.00
CA SER A 43 -6.30 3.48 -5.54
C SER A 43 -5.83 4.01 -6.89
N PHE A 44 -4.58 3.72 -7.21
CA PHE A 44 -3.98 4.08 -8.48
C PHE A 44 -2.97 3.03 -8.93
N SER A 45 -2.60 3.08 -10.20
CA SER A 45 -1.51 2.31 -10.77
C SER A 45 -0.46 3.23 -11.37
N ALA A 46 0.79 2.78 -11.38
CA ALA A 46 1.89 3.48 -12.00
C ALA A 46 2.42 2.66 -13.18
N VAL A 47 2.61 3.31 -14.31
CA VAL A 47 3.14 2.71 -15.53
C VAL A 47 4.39 3.46 -16.00
N ASP A 48 5.31 2.71 -16.61
CA ASP A 48 6.53 3.25 -17.22
C ASP A 48 6.70 2.59 -18.58
N ASN A 49 6.71 3.41 -19.65
CA ASN A 49 6.81 2.93 -21.03
C ASN A 49 5.81 1.81 -21.36
N GLY A 50 4.57 1.94 -20.88
CA GLY A 50 3.52 0.96 -21.13
C GLY A 50 3.56 -0.27 -20.23
N TRP A 51 4.51 -0.37 -19.30
CA TRP A 51 4.62 -1.47 -18.35
C TRP A 51 4.09 -1.08 -16.97
N LEU A 52 3.31 -1.95 -16.37
CA LEU A 52 2.90 -1.76 -14.98
C LEU A 52 4.10 -1.88 -14.04
N VAL A 53 4.27 -0.88 -13.20
CA VAL A 53 5.33 -0.83 -12.18
C VAL A 53 4.75 -1.19 -10.81
N ALA A 54 3.64 -0.58 -10.46
CA ALA A 54 3.03 -0.74 -9.14
C ALA A 54 1.55 -0.41 -9.18
N ALA A 55 0.83 -0.91 -8.18
CA ALA A 55 -0.52 -0.49 -7.84
C ALA A 55 -0.59 -0.32 -6.33
N ALA A 56 -1.29 0.70 -5.87
CA ALA A 56 -1.39 1.04 -4.46
C ALA A 56 -2.74 1.66 -4.15
N GLY A 57 -3.16 1.57 -2.91
CA GLY A 57 -4.39 2.20 -2.48
C GLY A 57 -4.67 2.07 -1.00
N LEU A 58 -5.82 2.59 -0.63
CA LEU A 58 -6.34 2.55 0.73
C LEU A 58 -7.66 1.79 0.74
N MET A 59 -7.81 0.94 1.74
CA MET A 59 -9.06 0.25 2.04
C MET A 59 -9.63 0.82 3.33
N PRO A 60 -10.74 1.56 3.29
CA PRO A 60 -11.37 2.06 4.51
C PRO A 60 -11.80 0.89 5.41
N LEU A 61 -11.49 1.00 6.70
CA LEU A 61 -11.87 0.02 7.71
C LEU A 61 -13.09 0.51 8.49
N TRP A 62 -13.04 1.74 8.98
CA TRP A 62 -14.12 2.49 9.63
C TRP A 62 -13.78 3.98 9.55
N PRO A 63 -14.69 4.89 9.91
CA PRO A 63 -14.43 6.32 9.76
C PRO A 63 -13.10 6.76 10.38
N GLY A 64 -12.28 7.42 9.56
CA GLY A 64 -10.98 7.94 9.96
C GLY A 64 -9.82 6.95 9.90
N VAL A 65 -10.05 5.68 9.59
CA VAL A 65 -9.02 4.63 9.57
C VAL A 65 -9.04 3.85 8.27
N ALA A 66 -7.87 3.66 7.68
CA ALA A 66 -7.72 2.89 6.44
C ALA A 66 -6.51 1.96 6.50
N GLU A 67 -6.58 0.88 5.74
CA GLU A 67 -5.48 -0.05 5.49
C GLU A 67 -4.84 0.30 4.15
N ALA A 68 -3.53 0.53 4.14
CA ALA A 68 -2.77 0.75 2.92
C ALA A 68 -2.33 -0.57 2.32
N TRP A 69 -2.37 -0.67 1.00
CA TRP A 69 -1.88 -1.83 0.28
C TRP A 69 -1.01 -1.41 -0.90
N LEU A 70 -0.08 -2.26 -1.27
CA LEU A 70 0.88 -2.01 -2.35
C LEU A 70 1.26 -3.32 -3.02
N LEU A 71 1.22 -3.33 -4.35
CA LEU A 71 1.82 -4.35 -5.18
C LEU A 71 2.84 -3.65 -6.08
N ALA A 72 4.06 -4.17 -6.15
CA ALA A 72 5.08 -3.61 -7.04
C ALA A 72 5.87 -4.71 -7.72
N SER A 73 6.09 -4.55 -9.02
CA SER A 73 6.97 -5.43 -9.78
C SER A 73 8.44 -5.04 -9.53
N ASP A 74 9.35 -5.86 -10.04
CA ASP A 74 10.79 -5.57 -10.00
C ASP A 74 11.16 -4.30 -10.77
N ARG A 75 10.28 -3.78 -11.62
CA ARG A 75 10.47 -2.52 -12.34
C ARG A 75 10.53 -1.30 -11.40
N VAL A 76 10.04 -1.44 -10.16
CA VAL A 76 10.16 -0.39 -9.14
C VAL A 76 11.63 -0.03 -8.86
N ASP A 77 12.54 -0.96 -9.05
CA ASP A 77 13.98 -0.76 -8.86
C ASP A 77 14.60 0.23 -9.87
N ARG A 78 13.92 0.48 -11.00
CA ARG A 78 14.38 1.45 -12.01
C ARG A 78 14.09 2.89 -11.60
N HIS A 79 13.04 3.10 -10.81
CA HIS A 79 12.55 4.43 -10.41
C HIS A 79 12.12 4.47 -8.94
N PRO A 80 12.98 4.02 -8.01
CA PRO A 80 12.55 3.86 -6.60
C PRO A 80 12.15 5.18 -5.96
N VAL A 81 12.89 6.26 -6.26
CA VAL A 81 12.61 7.59 -5.69
C VAL A 81 11.32 8.15 -6.28
N THR A 82 11.13 8.05 -7.58
CA THR A 82 9.93 8.56 -8.26
C THR A 82 8.68 7.84 -7.78
N ILE A 83 8.70 6.51 -7.74
CA ILE A 83 7.56 5.71 -7.26
C ILE A 83 7.29 6.00 -5.78
N GLY A 84 8.33 6.07 -4.96
CA GLY A 84 8.18 6.40 -3.53
C GLY A 84 7.51 7.75 -3.31
N ARG A 85 7.92 8.76 -4.07
CA ARG A 85 7.30 10.11 -3.99
C ARG A 85 5.85 10.10 -4.43
N LEU A 86 5.52 9.39 -5.52
CA LEU A 86 4.15 9.28 -6.00
C LEU A 86 3.24 8.61 -4.95
N VAL A 87 3.70 7.52 -4.36
CA VAL A 87 2.95 6.81 -3.31
C VAL A 87 2.76 7.71 -2.09
N ARG A 88 3.81 8.39 -1.65
CA ARG A 88 3.75 9.29 -0.49
C ARG A 88 2.80 10.46 -0.74
N GLN A 89 2.92 11.10 -1.90
CA GLN A 89 2.05 12.22 -2.27
C GLN A 89 0.59 11.79 -2.31
N GLY A 90 0.30 10.67 -2.96
CA GLY A 90 -1.05 10.12 -3.04
C GLY A 90 -1.61 9.76 -1.68
N LEU A 91 -0.79 9.16 -0.81
CA LEU A 91 -1.19 8.81 0.56
C LEU A 91 -1.60 10.06 1.35
N PHE A 92 -0.74 11.07 1.40
CA PHE A 92 -1.03 12.28 2.21
C PHE A 92 -2.17 13.11 1.62
N GLU A 93 -2.35 13.13 0.31
CA GLU A 93 -3.51 13.73 -0.32
C GLU A 93 -4.80 13.05 0.16
N LYS A 94 -4.83 11.71 0.18
CA LYS A 94 -6.01 10.96 0.63
C LYS A 94 -6.24 11.07 2.13
N ILE A 95 -5.19 11.15 2.92
CA ILE A 95 -5.31 11.43 4.36
C ILE A 95 -6.11 12.72 4.59
N GLU A 96 -5.82 13.77 3.84
CA GLU A 96 -6.52 15.05 3.98
C GLU A 96 -7.93 15.00 3.40
N THR A 97 -8.12 14.49 2.19
CA THR A 97 -9.44 14.46 1.55
C THR A 97 -10.42 13.55 2.26
N GLU A 98 -9.95 12.43 2.83
CA GLU A 98 -10.78 11.44 3.53
C GLU A 98 -10.80 11.67 5.05
N GLN A 99 -10.12 12.70 5.54
CA GLN A 99 -10.03 13.04 6.96
C GLN A 99 -9.58 11.84 7.83
N LEU A 100 -8.50 11.20 7.40
CA LEU A 100 -7.97 10.04 8.11
C LEU A 100 -7.11 10.50 9.29
N HIS A 101 -7.25 9.79 10.42
CA HIS A 101 -6.37 9.97 11.58
C HIS A 101 -5.42 8.79 11.75
N ARG A 102 -5.63 7.71 11.00
CA ARG A 102 -4.76 6.53 11.03
C ARG A 102 -4.73 5.85 9.67
N VAL A 103 -3.53 5.52 9.21
CA VAL A 103 -3.32 4.61 8.08
C VAL A 103 -2.35 3.54 8.53
N GLN A 104 -2.76 2.28 8.42
CA GLN A 104 -1.94 1.15 8.82
C GLN A 104 -1.62 0.26 7.62
N ALA A 105 -0.55 -0.52 7.74
CA ALA A 105 -0.17 -1.52 6.76
C ALA A 105 0.45 -2.72 7.47
N VAL A 106 0.26 -3.90 6.90
CA VAL A 106 0.80 -5.16 7.40
C VAL A 106 1.77 -5.70 6.37
N MET A 107 3.02 -5.91 6.75
CA MET A 107 4.12 -6.24 5.85
C MET A 107 4.97 -7.37 6.42
N ARG A 108 5.54 -8.19 5.54
CA ARG A 108 6.46 -9.24 5.96
C ARG A 108 7.66 -8.65 6.71
N SER A 109 8.01 -9.30 7.82
CA SER A 109 9.12 -8.86 8.69
C SER A 109 10.50 -9.03 8.04
N ASP A 110 10.61 -9.93 7.04
CA ASP A 110 11.87 -10.31 6.42
C ASP A 110 12.23 -9.50 5.16
N GLN A 111 11.55 -8.38 4.91
CA GLN A 111 11.78 -7.55 3.73
C GLN A 111 12.27 -6.15 4.12
N PRO A 112 13.61 -5.92 4.11
CA PRO A 112 14.17 -4.61 4.49
C PRO A 112 13.67 -3.44 3.64
N MET A 113 13.32 -3.67 2.38
CA MET A 113 12.79 -2.64 1.50
C MET A 113 11.45 -2.11 2.02
N LEU A 114 10.57 -2.98 2.52
CA LEU A 114 9.28 -2.57 3.07
C LEU A 114 9.47 -1.71 4.33
N ILE A 115 10.46 -2.03 5.16
CA ILE A 115 10.78 -1.23 6.34
C ILE A 115 11.19 0.19 5.93
N ARG A 116 12.04 0.32 4.91
CA ARG A 116 12.45 1.64 4.40
C ARG A 116 11.27 2.42 3.84
N TRP A 117 10.37 1.75 3.10
CA TRP A 117 9.17 2.37 2.57
C TRP A 117 8.23 2.84 3.68
N ALA A 118 8.00 1.99 4.68
CA ALA A 118 7.16 2.35 5.83
C ALA A 118 7.67 3.62 6.52
N ARG A 119 8.98 3.69 6.78
CA ARG A 119 9.61 4.87 7.39
C ARG A 119 9.52 6.10 6.50
N PHE A 120 9.74 5.93 5.22
CA PHE A 120 9.62 7.04 4.25
C PHE A 120 8.19 7.60 4.20
N LEU A 121 7.19 6.74 4.36
CA LEU A 121 5.78 7.14 4.42
C LEU A 121 5.37 7.71 5.79
N GLY A 122 6.30 7.80 6.75
CA GLY A 122 6.03 8.35 8.07
C GLY A 122 5.37 7.36 9.03
N MET A 123 5.37 6.08 8.70
CA MET A 123 4.81 5.04 9.56
C MET A 123 5.80 4.64 10.66
N LYS A 124 5.24 4.21 11.79
CA LYS A 124 5.98 3.67 12.95
C LYS A 124 5.62 2.21 13.14
N HIS A 125 6.59 1.44 13.59
CA HIS A 125 6.41 0.03 13.93
C HIS A 125 5.53 -0.10 15.18
N GLU A 126 4.47 -0.90 15.09
CA GLU A 126 3.55 -1.12 16.22
C GLU A 126 3.63 -2.51 16.82
N GLY A 127 4.22 -3.46 16.14
CA GLY A 127 4.38 -4.80 16.68
C GLY A 127 4.57 -5.86 15.62
N GLN A 128 5.02 -7.02 16.05
CA GLN A 128 5.20 -8.19 15.21
C GLN A 128 4.05 -9.19 15.41
N MET A 129 3.62 -9.77 14.31
CA MET A 129 2.60 -10.82 14.28
C MET A 129 3.26 -12.11 13.81
N LEU A 130 3.53 -13.02 14.76
CA LEU A 130 4.19 -14.29 14.47
C LEU A 130 3.25 -15.26 13.74
N ALA A 131 3.81 -15.98 12.77
CA ALA A 131 3.09 -17.02 12.01
C ALA A 131 1.76 -16.50 11.44
N TYR A 132 1.75 -15.33 10.85
CA TYR A 132 0.55 -14.57 10.50
C TYR A 132 -0.18 -15.15 9.28
N ASP A 133 0.55 -15.54 8.23
CA ASP A 133 -0.08 -16.07 7.03
C ASP A 133 -0.16 -17.60 7.02
N GLN A 134 -0.74 -18.17 5.97
CA GLN A 134 -0.89 -19.61 5.83
C GLN A 134 0.45 -20.35 5.77
N ARG A 135 1.52 -19.68 5.37
CA ARG A 135 2.89 -20.22 5.32
C ARG A 135 3.63 -20.08 6.64
N ARG A 136 2.95 -19.49 7.66
CA ARG A 136 3.52 -19.18 8.98
C ARG A 136 4.67 -18.18 8.92
N VAL A 137 4.61 -17.25 7.97
CA VAL A 137 5.56 -16.15 7.85
C VAL A 137 5.18 -15.04 8.85
N ASP A 138 6.18 -14.44 9.45
CA ASP A 138 5.99 -13.34 10.40
C ASP A 138 5.78 -12.04 9.64
N TYR A 139 4.87 -11.22 10.16
CA TYR A 139 4.55 -9.89 9.64
C TYR A 139 4.72 -8.85 10.74
N ASP A 140 4.86 -7.60 10.33
CA ASP A 140 4.85 -6.44 11.21
C ASP A 140 3.68 -5.53 10.86
N ARG A 141 3.08 -4.92 11.88
CA ARG A 141 2.13 -3.83 11.69
C ARG A 141 2.85 -2.50 11.82
N TRP A 142 2.63 -1.65 10.82
CA TRP A 142 3.12 -0.29 10.76
C TRP A 142 1.93 0.65 10.65
N ALA A 143 2.04 1.85 11.24
CA ALA A 143 0.96 2.83 11.14
C ALA A 143 1.51 4.25 11.14
N TRP A 144 0.85 5.08 10.35
CA TRP A 144 0.88 6.52 10.48
C TRP A 144 -0.35 6.95 11.28
N THR A 145 -0.17 7.84 12.25
CA THR A 145 -1.27 8.44 13.01
C THR A 145 -1.11 9.95 13.02
N ARG A 146 -2.24 10.67 13.04
CA ARG A 146 -2.23 12.12 13.19
C ARG A 146 -1.77 12.46 14.60
N LYS A 147 -0.87 13.45 14.72
CA LYS A 147 -0.40 13.91 16.03
C LYS A 147 -1.49 14.67 16.75
N ASP A 148 -1.46 14.64 18.09
CA ASP A 148 -2.48 15.28 18.91
C ASP A 148 -2.62 16.78 18.64
N ASP A 149 -1.51 17.50 18.40
CA ASP A 149 -1.50 18.92 18.09
C ASP A 149 -2.11 19.27 16.73
N GLU A 150 -2.27 18.28 15.84
CA GLU A 150 -2.90 18.47 14.53
C GLU A 150 -4.44 18.48 14.61
N TRP A 151 -5.01 18.17 15.78
CA TRP A 151 -6.46 18.15 16.00
C TRP A 151 -7.02 19.51 16.44
N ALA A 152 -6.18 20.43 16.85
CA ALA A 152 -6.59 21.72 17.40
C ALA A 152 -7.17 22.70 16.37
#